data_5e0dc82422edd292edb87ab91ca22112
#
_entry.id   5e0dc82422edd292edb87ab91ca22112
#
_cell.length_a   1.000
_cell.length_b   1.000
_cell.length_c   1.000
_cell.angle_alpha   90.00
_cell.angle_beta   90.00
_cell.angle_gamma   90.00
#
_symmetry.space_group_name_H-M   'P 1'
#
loop_
_entity.id
_entity.type
_entity.pdbx_description
1 polymer ?
#
loop_
_entity_poly.entity_id
_entity_poly.type
_entity_poly.pdbx_seq_one_letter_code
_entity_poly.pdbx_strand_id
1 'polypeptide(L)'
;MAHTRFRASAIAASAIVVLTTTSAVASAHFVFTAGRYRVAIGWQNEPASGTDTYVGVQNAIQVFIDAQTPGTPAGTPISTLNADCTHPDFQVTVTVGTTTSSPYCPASVYDADTARGRLDEYDYPLIPTVVGTYTFHIFGTINGTAINQNVTSGPTTFDSVADASSAEFPVAVPSIAQVATKIDAVNQRALNAVAAAQSEASAARDAKNSASAAMVLAIIAIAIAVLLSAFNLAIGLRRRRT
;
A
#
# COMPACT_ATOMS: atom_id res chain seq x y z
N MET A 1 -84.36 3.34 23.04
CA MET A 1 -83.29 4.19 22.54
C MET A 1 -82.00 3.37 22.55
N ALA A 2 -81.57 2.88 21.38
CA ALA A 2 -80.40 2.02 21.23
C ALA A 2 -79.26 2.81 20.59
N HIS A 3 -78.16 3.00 21.29
CA HIS A 3 -76.94 3.65 20.78
C HIS A 3 -76.01 2.60 20.18
N THR A 4 -75.96 2.60 18.85
CA THR A 4 -75.04 1.78 18.07
C THR A 4 -73.68 2.51 18.00
N ARG A 5 -72.62 1.93 18.64
CA ARG A 5 -71.26 2.46 18.53
C ARG A 5 -70.54 1.82 17.32
N PHE A 6 -70.26 2.62 16.30
CA PHE A 6 -69.38 2.24 15.20
C PHE A 6 -67.92 2.21 15.70
N ARG A 7 -67.27 1.05 15.62
CA ARG A 7 -65.81 0.94 15.77
C ARG A 7 -65.18 1.03 14.40
N ALA A 8 -64.47 2.10 14.16
CA ALA A 8 -63.62 2.26 12.99
C ALA A 8 -62.32 1.48 13.21
N SER A 9 -62.11 0.39 12.45
CA SER A 9 -60.85 -0.35 12.40
C SER A 9 -59.90 0.32 11.43
N ALA A 10 -58.86 0.94 11.94
CA ALA A 10 -57.75 1.47 11.12
C ALA A 10 -56.87 0.28 10.67
N ILE A 11 -56.87 0.01 9.36
CA ILE A 11 -55.97 -0.92 8.73
C ILE A 11 -54.67 -0.14 8.41
N ALA A 12 -53.60 -0.43 9.19
CA ALA A 12 -52.24 0.07 8.88
C ALA A 12 -51.65 -0.79 7.76
N ALA A 13 -51.58 -0.22 6.56
CA ALA A 13 -50.86 -0.84 5.45
C ALA A 13 -49.35 -0.62 5.63
N SER A 14 -48.63 -1.64 6.09
CA SER A 14 -47.18 -1.65 6.12
C SER A 14 -46.65 -1.88 4.72
N ALA A 15 -46.12 -0.82 4.08
CA ALA A 15 -45.38 -0.93 2.83
C ALA A 15 -43.99 -1.53 3.12
N ILE A 16 -43.79 -2.81 2.78
CA ILE A 16 -42.46 -3.45 2.79
C ILE A 16 -41.74 -2.98 1.54
N VAL A 17 -40.78 -2.05 1.71
CA VAL A 17 -39.83 -1.70 0.67
C VAL A 17 -38.79 -2.80 0.60
N VAL A 18 -38.93 -3.69 -0.36
CA VAL A 18 -37.89 -4.67 -0.70
C VAL A 18 -36.78 -3.93 -1.45
N LEU A 19 -35.71 -3.55 -0.75
CA LEU A 19 -34.46 -3.14 -1.39
C LEU A 19 -33.86 -4.38 -2.08
N THR A 20 -34.10 -4.54 -3.36
CA THR A 20 -33.33 -5.46 -4.20
C THR A 20 -31.93 -4.85 -4.39
N THR A 21 -30.97 -5.23 -3.54
CA THR A 21 -29.57 -5.02 -3.82
C THR A 21 -29.22 -5.88 -5.02
N THR A 22 -29.20 -5.30 -6.21
CA THR A 22 -28.59 -5.92 -7.37
C THR A 22 -27.10 -6.00 -7.06
N SER A 23 -26.62 -7.18 -6.65
CA SER A 23 -25.19 -7.45 -6.62
C SER A 23 -24.71 -7.27 -8.04
N ALA A 24 -23.98 -6.20 -8.31
CA ALA A 24 -23.23 -6.06 -9.56
C ALA A 24 -22.27 -7.25 -9.57
N VAL A 25 -22.44 -8.16 -10.52
CA VAL A 25 -21.48 -9.23 -10.78
C VAL A 25 -20.21 -8.50 -11.21
N ALA A 26 -19.16 -8.56 -10.41
CA ALA A 26 -17.86 -8.03 -10.80
C ALA A 26 -17.47 -8.74 -12.10
N SER A 27 -17.21 -7.96 -13.15
CA SER A 27 -16.71 -8.49 -14.40
C SER A 27 -15.20 -8.66 -14.24
N ALA A 28 -14.68 -9.87 -14.49
CA ALA A 28 -13.24 -10.13 -14.43
C ALA A 28 -12.42 -9.24 -15.37
N HIS A 29 -13.05 -8.63 -16.37
CA HIS A 29 -12.40 -7.77 -17.37
C HIS A 29 -13.31 -6.60 -17.74
N PHE A 30 -12.71 -5.44 -17.91
CA PHE A 30 -13.37 -4.31 -18.55
C PHE A 30 -13.32 -4.46 -20.06
N VAL A 31 -14.47 -4.34 -20.71
CA VAL A 31 -14.61 -4.49 -22.16
C VAL A 31 -14.91 -3.15 -22.81
N PHE A 32 -14.16 -2.81 -23.85
CA PHE A 32 -14.40 -1.63 -24.69
C PHE A 32 -14.21 -1.94 -26.17
N THR A 33 -14.59 -1.02 -27.03
CA THR A 33 -14.42 -1.14 -28.48
C THR A 33 -13.50 -0.06 -29.03
N ALA A 34 -12.59 -0.42 -29.94
CA ALA A 34 -11.75 0.49 -30.70
C ALA A 34 -11.93 0.16 -32.18
N GLY A 35 -12.68 1.02 -32.90
CA GLY A 35 -13.10 0.72 -34.27
C GLY A 35 -13.90 -0.58 -34.34
N ARG A 36 -13.39 -1.55 -35.11
CA ARG A 36 -13.98 -2.89 -35.21
C ARG A 36 -13.48 -3.89 -34.15
N TYR A 37 -12.54 -3.49 -33.30
CA TYR A 37 -11.93 -4.39 -32.31
C TYR A 37 -12.68 -4.28 -30.98
N ARG A 38 -12.96 -5.42 -30.40
CA ARG A 38 -13.37 -5.55 -29.00
C ARG A 38 -12.13 -5.91 -28.20
N VAL A 39 -11.89 -5.15 -27.15
CA VAL A 39 -10.74 -5.31 -26.25
C VAL A 39 -11.27 -5.52 -24.84
N ALA A 40 -10.81 -6.57 -24.18
CA ALA A 40 -11.07 -6.79 -22.75
C ALA A 40 -9.74 -6.75 -22.00
N ILE A 41 -9.70 -6.06 -20.86
CA ILE A 41 -8.49 -5.90 -20.03
C ILE A 41 -8.83 -6.09 -18.55
N GLY A 42 -7.98 -6.83 -17.84
CA GLY A 42 -8.10 -7.09 -16.40
C GLY A 42 -6.92 -7.86 -15.87
N TRP A 43 -7.12 -8.50 -14.72
CA TRP A 43 -6.17 -9.44 -14.16
C TRP A 43 -6.37 -10.84 -14.74
N GLN A 44 -5.30 -11.59 -14.98
CA GLN A 44 -5.36 -13.00 -15.45
C GLN A 44 -6.03 -13.91 -14.40
N ASN A 45 -5.59 -13.79 -13.15
CA ASN A 45 -6.15 -14.54 -12.04
C ASN A 45 -7.18 -13.68 -11.31
N GLU A 46 -8.33 -13.57 -11.90
CA GLU A 46 -9.51 -12.91 -11.34
C GLU A 46 -10.68 -13.85 -11.55
N PRO A 47 -10.88 -14.79 -10.64
CA PRO A 47 -11.93 -15.76 -10.82
C PRO A 47 -13.30 -15.12 -10.72
N ALA A 48 -14.16 -15.44 -11.65
CA ALA A 48 -15.59 -15.12 -11.67
C ALA A 48 -16.34 -15.61 -10.40
N SER A 49 -15.65 -16.22 -9.45
CA SER A 49 -16.17 -16.86 -8.25
C SER A 49 -15.65 -16.28 -6.92
N GLY A 50 -15.16 -15.03 -6.89
CA GLY A 50 -14.88 -14.32 -5.64
C GLY A 50 -13.54 -14.66 -4.98
N THR A 51 -12.51 -14.97 -5.76
CA THR A 51 -11.13 -14.94 -5.29
C THR A 51 -10.47 -13.68 -5.81
N ASP A 52 -10.17 -12.78 -4.91
CA ASP A 52 -9.54 -11.50 -5.21
C ASP A 52 -8.12 -11.68 -5.78
N THR A 53 -7.66 -10.68 -6.54
CA THR A 53 -6.23 -10.53 -6.83
C THR A 53 -5.53 -10.13 -5.54
N TYR A 54 -4.51 -10.91 -5.13
CA TYR A 54 -3.82 -10.68 -3.85
C TYR A 54 -2.47 -10.01 -4.01
N VAL A 55 -2.13 -9.16 -3.04
CA VAL A 55 -0.79 -8.59 -2.92
C VAL A 55 0.27 -9.67 -2.69
N GLY A 56 1.42 -9.56 -3.37
CA GLY A 56 2.54 -10.51 -3.24
C GLY A 56 2.35 -11.83 -4.00
N VAL A 57 1.21 -12.04 -4.65
CA VAL A 57 0.93 -13.23 -5.46
C VAL A 57 1.14 -12.89 -6.94
N GLN A 58 1.81 -13.79 -7.66
CA GLN A 58 2.00 -13.62 -9.10
C GLN A 58 0.66 -13.62 -9.82
N ASN A 59 0.47 -12.62 -10.67
CA ASN A 59 -0.66 -12.46 -11.56
C ASN A 59 -0.15 -11.99 -12.93
N ALA A 60 -1.02 -11.61 -13.84
CA ALA A 60 -0.65 -10.95 -15.08
C ALA A 60 -1.68 -9.87 -15.45
N ILE A 61 -1.23 -8.85 -16.16
CA ILE A 61 -2.13 -8.01 -16.95
C ILE A 61 -2.56 -8.88 -18.13
N GLN A 62 -3.86 -9.10 -18.26
CA GLN A 62 -4.43 -9.93 -19.32
C GLN A 62 -5.26 -9.06 -20.27
N VAL A 63 -5.02 -9.22 -21.55
CA VAL A 63 -5.73 -8.49 -22.62
C VAL A 63 -6.25 -9.48 -23.64
N PHE A 64 -7.54 -9.40 -23.93
CA PHE A 64 -8.16 -10.15 -25.04
C PHE A 64 -8.52 -9.19 -26.16
N ILE A 65 -8.19 -9.58 -27.41
CA ILE A 65 -8.45 -8.75 -28.58
C ILE A 65 -9.08 -9.60 -29.68
N ASP A 66 -10.29 -9.23 -30.07
CA ASP A 66 -10.98 -9.83 -31.20
C ASP A 66 -11.56 -8.79 -32.18
N ALA A 67 -11.59 -9.14 -33.46
CA ALA A 67 -12.21 -8.32 -34.49
C ALA A 67 -13.70 -8.66 -34.59
N GLN A 68 -14.56 -7.67 -34.40
CA GLN A 68 -16.01 -7.85 -34.51
C GLN A 68 -16.43 -7.77 -35.97
N THR A 69 -17.21 -8.77 -36.42
CA THR A 69 -17.84 -8.77 -37.74
C THR A 69 -19.36 -8.53 -37.55
N PRO A 70 -19.94 -7.55 -38.21
CA PRO A 70 -21.39 -7.32 -38.12
C PRO A 70 -22.20 -8.56 -38.41
N GLY A 71 -23.13 -8.92 -37.51
CA GLY A 71 -23.99 -10.09 -37.65
C GLY A 71 -23.42 -11.41 -37.15
N THR A 72 -22.18 -11.42 -36.61
CA THR A 72 -21.60 -12.63 -35.98
C THR A 72 -21.50 -12.41 -34.47
N PRO A 73 -22.00 -13.31 -33.61
CA PRO A 73 -21.96 -13.16 -32.16
C PRO A 73 -20.54 -13.31 -31.57
N ALA A 74 -19.67 -14.05 -32.26
CA ALA A 74 -18.28 -14.24 -31.83
C ALA A 74 -17.34 -13.43 -32.73
N GLY A 75 -16.40 -12.70 -32.12
CA GLY A 75 -15.33 -12.01 -32.84
C GLY A 75 -14.31 -13.01 -33.45
N THR A 76 -13.49 -12.52 -34.38
CA THR A 76 -12.34 -13.25 -34.87
C THR A 76 -11.13 -12.92 -34.00
N PRO A 77 -10.48 -13.91 -33.35
CA PRO A 77 -9.28 -13.69 -32.54
C PRO A 77 -8.17 -12.98 -33.32
N ILE A 78 -7.46 -12.08 -32.68
CA ILE A 78 -6.27 -11.44 -33.24
C ILE A 78 -5.05 -11.97 -32.47
N SER A 79 -4.19 -12.74 -33.13
CA SER A 79 -3.01 -13.37 -32.53
C SER A 79 -1.67 -12.85 -33.05
N THR A 80 -1.71 -11.86 -33.96
CA THR A 80 -0.54 -11.42 -34.72
C THR A 80 0.03 -10.08 -34.33
N LEU A 81 -0.37 -9.54 -33.18
CA LEU A 81 0.15 -8.27 -32.70
C LEU A 81 1.56 -8.43 -32.16
N ASN A 82 2.41 -7.46 -32.49
CA ASN A 82 3.80 -7.45 -32.07
C ASN A 82 3.94 -7.02 -30.61
N ALA A 83 4.52 -7.89 -29.81
CA ALA A 83 4.83 -7.65 -28.39
C ALA A 83 6.30 -7.31 -28.13
N ASP A 84 7.12 -7.13 -29.18
CA ASP A 84 8.49 -6.64 -29.01
C ASP A 84 8.46 -5.20 -28.49
N CYS A 85 8.97 -5.00 -27.28
CA CYS A 85 8.97 -3.70 -26.63
C CYS A 85 9.76 -2.61 -27.37
N THR A 86 10.52 -2.95 -28.38
CA THR A 86 11.18 -1.95 -29.24
C THR A 86 10.24 -1.35 -30.29
N HIS A 87 9.26 -2.12 -30.75
CA HIS A 87 8.26 -1.70 -31.74
C HIS A 87 6.90 -2.37 -31.45
N PRO A 88 6.32 -2.18 -30.29
CA PRO A 88 5.08 -2.87 -29.92
C PRO A 88 3.88 -2.28 -30.66
N ASP A 89 2.92 -3.14 -31.00
CA ASP A 89 1.63 -2.68 -31.51
C ASP A 89 0.85 -1.94 -30.41
N PHE A 90 0.85 -2.50 -29.18
CA PHE A 90 0.25 -1.85 -28.03
C PHE A 90 1.05 -2.08 -26.75
N GLN A 91 0.83 -1.24 -25.78
CA GLN A 91 1.47 -1.29 -24.46
C GLN A 91 0.47 -1.01 -23.35
N VAL A 92 0.83 -1.40 -22.12
CA VAL A 92 0.04 -1.10 -20.93
C VAL A 92 0.94 -0.49 -19.86
N THR A 93 0.55 0.65 -19.28
CA THR A 93 1.11 1.13 -18.02
C THR A 93 0.16 0.84 -16.86
N VAL A 94 0.73 0.70 -15.68
CA VAL A 94 0.01 0.44 -14.42
C VAL A 94 0.24 1.58 -13.46
N THR A 95 -0.83 2.15 -12.93
CA THR A 95 -0.76 3.22 -11.92
C THR A 95 -1.40 2.77 -10.62
N VAL A 96 -0.70 3.01 -9.49
CA VAL A 96 -1.17 2.80 -8.12
C VAL A 96 -0.86 4.06 -7.32
N GLY A 97 -1.89 4.72 -6.78
CA GLY A 97 -1.74 6.02 -6.13
C GLY A 97 -1.11 7.04 -7.08
N THR A 98 0.10 7.50 -6.78
CA THR A 98 0.86 8.46 -7.60
C THR A 98 1.98 7.81 -8.42
N THR A 99 2.15 6.49 -8.34
CA THR A 99 3.24 5.77 -9.00
C THR A 99 2.73 5.10 -10.27
N THR A 100 3.39 5.38 -11.40
CA THR A 100 3.10 4.76 -12.68
C THR A 100 4.34 3.96 -13.14
N SER A 101 4.09 2.75 -13.67
CA SER A 101 5.14 1.89 -14.22
C SER A 101 5.69 2.43 -15.55
N SER A 102 6.86 1.92 -15.95
CA SER A 102 7.23 1.93 -17.38
C SER A 102 6.19 1.13 -18.17
N PRO A 103 6.06 1.39 -19.49
CA PRO A 103 5.18 0.60 -20.34
C PRO A 103 5.57 -0.88 -20.37
N TYR A 104 4.59 -1.74 -20.23
CA TYR A 104 4.69 -3.19 -20.40
C TYR A 104 4.19 -3.57 -21.79
N CYS A 105 4.74 -4.64 -22.36
CA CYS A 105 4.39 -5.16 -23.67
C CYS A 105 3.79 -6.57 -23.51
N PRO A 106 2.44 -6.69 -23.38
CA PRO A 106 1.79 -7.99 -23.27
C PRO A 106 2.08 -8.84 -24.51
N ALA A 107 2.49 -10.08 -24.28
CA ALA A 107 2.82 -11.03 -25.33
C ALA A 107 1.68 -12.04 -25.54
N SER A 108 1.49 -12.51 -26.79
CA SER A 108 0.54 -13.58 -27.07
C SER A 108 0.89 -14.82 -26.25
N VAL A 109 -0.10 -15.39 -25.57
CA VAL A 109 0.03 -16.66 -24.84
C VAL A 109 -0.21 -17.88 -25.74
N TYR A 110 -0.61 -17.64 -26.99
CA TYR A 110 -0.82 -18.72 -27.94
C TYR A 110 0.52 -19.26 -28.46
N ASP A 111 0.74 -20.53 -28.21
CA ASP A 111 1.85 -21.30 -28.74
C ASP A 111 1.40 -22.04 -30.03
N ALA A 112 1.88 -21.56 -31.16
CA ALA A 112 1.53 -22.11 -32.47
C ALA A 112 2.08 -23.54 -32.71
N ASP A 113 3.21 -23.89 -32.06
CA ASP A 113 3.85 -25.20 -32.23
C ASP A 113 3.06 -26.32 -31.54
N THR A 114 2.44 -25.99 -30.40
CA THR A 114 1.65 -26.95 -29.62
C THR A 114 0.15 -26.73 -29.75
N ALA A 115 -0.29 -25.69 -30.44
CA ALA A 115 -1.68 -25.24 -30.55
C ALA A 115 -2.35 -25.04 -29.16
N ARG A 116 -1.59 -24.53 -28.16
CA ARG A 116 -2.05 -24.28 -26.82
C ARG A 116 -2.20 -22.76 -26.57
N GLY A 117 -3.06 -22.44 -25.61
CA GLY A 117 -3.40 -21.04 -25.29
C GLY A 117 -4.56 -20.52 -26.15
N ARG A 118 -4.94 -19.27 -25.92
CA ARG A 118 -6.00 -18.59 -26.67
C ARG A 118 -5.39 -17.65 -27.71
N LEU A 119 -5.95 -17.67 -28.91
CA LEU A 119 -5.47 -16.85 -30.04
C LEU A 119 -5.64 -15.34 -29.83
N ASP A 120 -6.57 -14.93 -28.97
CA ASP A 120 -6.92 -13.53 -28.70
C ASP A 120 -6.30 -12.98 -27.41
N GLU A 121 -5.47 -13.77 -26.72
CA GLU A 121 -4.96 -13.48 -25.37
C GLU A 121 -3.50 -13.00 -25.39
N TYR A 122 -3.25 -11.91 -24.67
CA TYR A 122 -1.94 -11.29 -24.47
C TYR A 122 -1.74 -11.03 -22.99
N ASP A 123 -0.66 -11.53 -22.41
CA ASP A 123 -0.36 -11.42 -21.02
C ASP A 123 0.97 -10.72 -20.75
N TYR A 124 1.05 -10.00 -19.61
CA TYR A 124 2.30 -9.54 -19.04
C TYR A 124 2.36 -9.91 -17.55
N PRO A 125 3.29 -10.79 -17.13
CA PRO A 125 3.42 -11.21 -15.74
C PRO A 125 3.72 -10.02 -14.82
N LEU A 126 2.98 -9.92 -13.71
CA LEU A 126 3.10 -8.85 -12.73
C LEU A 126 2.82 -9.41 -11.33
N ILE A 127 3.58 -8.94 -10.34
CA ILE A 127 3.30 -9.18 -8.92
C ILE A 127 2.83 -7.85 -8.32
N PRO A 128 1.54 -7.68 -7.99
CA PRO A 128 1.07 -6.51 -7.29
C PRO A 128 1.65 -6.48 -5.87
N THR A 129 2.23 -5.35 -5.45
CA THR A 129 2.90 -5.22 -4.15
C THR A 129 2.20 -4.27 -3.19
N VAL A 130 1.10 -3.64 -3.62
CA VAL A 130 0.31 -2.69 -2.85
C VAL A 130 -1.15 -3.09 -2.90
N VAL A 131 -1.81 -3.12 -1.74
CA VAL A 131 -3.27 -3.31 -1.64
C VAL A 131 -3.97 -2.06 -2.16
N GLY A 132 -5.06 -2.24 -2.90
CA GLY A 132 -5.93 -1.14 -3.33
C GLY A 132 -6.20 -1.09 -4.82
N THR A 133 -6.55 0.09 -5.28
CA THR A 133 -7.02 0.35 -6.64
C THR A 133 -5.86 0.48 -7.62
N TYR A 134 -5.96 -0.21 -8.75
CA TYR A 134 -5.01 -0.18 -9.87
C TYR A 134 -5.69 0.43 -11.09
N THR A 135 -4.96 1.23 -11.85
CA THR A 135 -5.41 1.76 -13.15
C THR A 135 -4.48 1.21 -14.24
N PHE A 136 -5.06 0.53 -15.22
CA PHE A 136 -4.39 0.12 -16.43
C PHE A 136 -4.66 1.15 -17.53
N HIS A 137 -3.60 1.65 -18.16
CA HIS A 137 -3.70 2.48 -19.34
C HIS A 137 -3.15 1.69 -20.53
N ILE A 138 -4.04 1.21 -21.39
CA ILE A 138 -3.70 0.53 -22.65
C ILE A 138 -3.68 1.55 -23.79
N PHE A 139 -2.61 1.54 -24.57
CA PHE A 139 -2.41 2.48 -25.67
C PHE A 139 -1.57 1.88 -26.80
N GLY A 140 -1.70 2.43 -27.99
CA GLY A 140 -1.02 1.97 -29.19
C GLY A 140 -1.95 1.83 -30.38
N THR A 141 -1.77 0.77 -31.19
CA THR A 141 -2.62 0.47 -32.36
C THR A 141 -2.92 -1.01 -32.46
N ILE A 142 -4.09 -1.36 -33.00
CA ILE A 142 -4.44 -2.72 -33.38
C ILE A 142 -4.66 -2.69 -34.90
N ASN A 143 -3.73 -3.26 -35.68
CA ASN A 143 -3.76 -3.22 -37.14
C ASN A 143 -4.07 -1.81 -37.69
N GLY A 144 -3.40 -0.77 -37.18
CA GLY A 144 -3.56 0.63 -37.56
C GLY A 144 -4.76 1.36 -36.91
N THR A 145 -5.58 0.70 -36.13
CA THR A 145 -6.65 1.33 -35.34
C THR A 145 -6.09 1.77 -33.99
N ALA A 146 -6.11 3.06 -33.70
CA ALA A 146 -5.61 3.61 -32.44
C ALA A 146 -6.44 3.14 -31.24
N ILE A 147 -5.75 2.78 -30.16
CA ILE A 147 -6.32 2.54 -28.83
C ILE A 147 -5.68 3.48 -27.82
N ASN A 148 -6.48 3.98 -26.88
CA ASN A 148 -6.04 4.83 -25.79
C ASN A 148 -7.11 4.82 -24.70
N GLN A 149 -7.02 3.89 -23.75
CA GLN A 149 -8.05 3.67 -22.75
C GLN A 149 -7.45 3.52 -21.36
N ASN A 150 -7.97 4.30 -20.39
CA ASN A 150 -7.71 4.09 -18.97
C ASN A 150 -8.84 3.26 -18.37
N VAL A 151 -8.46 2.25 -17.60
CA VAL A 151 -9.40 1.37 -16.89
C VAL A 151 -8.94 1.23 -15.45
N THR A 152 -9.79 1.61 -14.53
CA THR A 152 -9.50 1.55 -13.09
C THR A 152 -10.26 0.40 -12.46
N SER A 153 -9.60 -0.37 -11.59
CA SER A 153 -10.20 -1.46 -10.84
C SER A 153 -11.35 -1.00 -9.96
N GLY A 154 -12.42 -1.79 -9.90
CA GLY A 154 -13.62 -1.46 -9.13
C GLY A 154 -14.78 -2.41 -9.44
N PRO A 155 -15.93 -2.22 -8.82
CA PRO A 155 -17.07 -3.16 -8.86
C PRO A 155 -17.63 -3.46 -10.26
N THR A 156 -17.33 -2.64 -11.26
CA THR A 156 -17.86 -2.76 -12.63
C THR A 156 -16.76 -2.99 -13.69
N THR A 157 -15.54 -3.18 -13.26
CA THR A 157 -14.38 -3.38 -14.14
C THR A 157 -13.68 -4.68 -13.80
N PHE A 158 -12.52 -4.64 -13.22
CA PHE A 158 -11.77 -5.76 -12.68
C PHE A 158 -11.46 -5.50 -11.20
N ASP A 159 -11.14 -6.52 -10.42
CA ASP A 159 -10.99 -6.39 -8.98
C ASP A 159 -9.79 -5.52 -8.56
N SER A 160 -9.93 -4.85 -7.42
CA SER A 160 -8.82 -4.22 -6.73
C SER A 160 -7.94 -5.29 -6.08
N VAL A 161 -6.66 -4.96 -5.84
CA VAL A 161 -5.74 -5.88 -5.16
C VAL A 161 -6.06 -5.93 -3.68
N ALA A 162 -6.35 -7.11 -3.17
CA ALA A 162 -6.69 -7.39 -1.78
C ALA A 162 -5.48 -7.84 -0.94
N ASP A 163 -5.63 -7.78 0.39
CA ASP A 163 -4.66 -8.38 1.31
C ASP A 163 -4.82 -9.91 1.30
N ALA A 164 -3.72 -10.63 1.13
CA ALA A 164 -3.72 -12.09 1.07
C ALA A 164 -4.09 -12.77 2.41
N SER A 165 -4.05 -12.05 3.53
CA SER A 165 -4.20 -12.60 4.88
C SER A 165 -5.52 -13.32 5.11
N SER A 166 -6.58 -12.96 4.37
CA SER A 166 -7.89 -13.63 4.44
C SER A 166 -7.93 -15.00 3.75
N ALA A 167 -7.00 -15.24 2.82
CA ALA A 167 -6.90 -16.50 2.04
C ALA A 167 -5.77 -17.42 2.54
N GLU A 168 -4.93 -16.95 3.45
CA GLU A 168 -3.79 -17.71 3.97
C GLU A 168 -4.20 -18.71 5.05
N PHE A 169 -3.73 -19.96 4.90
CA PHE A 169 -3.97 -21.06 5.85
C PHE A 169 -2.68 -21.87 6.06
N PRO A 170 -2.36 -22.37 7.27
CA PRO A 170 -3.14 -22.28 8.53
C PRO A 170 -2.92 -20.99 9.32
N VAL A 171 -1.95 -20.18 8.95
CA VAL A 171 -1.58 -18.93 9.63
C VAL A 171 -1.31 -17.84 8.61
N ALA A 172 -1.92 -16.69 8.79
CA ALA A 172 -1.63 -15.53 7.96
C ALA A 172 -0.18 -15.08 8.11
N VAL A 173 0.52 -14.85 6.99
CA VAL A 173 1.90 -14.36 6.95
C VAL A 173 1.90 -12.84 6.90
N PRO A 174 2.68 -12.13 7.74
CA PRO A 174 2.74 -10.68 7.66
C PRO A 174 3.16 -10.21 6.26
N SER A 175 2.43 -9.28 5.69
CA SER A 175 2.79 -8.68 4.41
C SER A 175 4.15 -7.96 4.50
N ILE A 176 4.82 -7.76 3.36
CA ILE A 176 6.09 -7.01 3.29
C ILE A 176 5.92 -5.62 3.89
N ALA A 177 4.79 -4.96 3.65
CA ALA A 177 4.47 -3.65 4.23
C ALA A 177 4.36 -3.69 5.77
N GLN A 178 3.73 -4.73 6.33
CA GLN A 178 3.65 -4.93 7.77
C GLN A 178 5.02 -5.21 8.39
N VAL A 179 5.85 -6.00 7.72
CA VAL A 179 7.23 -6.28 8.17
C VAL A 179 8.06 -4.99 8.12
N ALA A 180 7.99 -4.21 7.05
CA ALA A 180 8.67 -2.92 6.92
C ALA A 180 8.28 -1.97 8.06
N THR A 181 6.98 -1.82 8.35
CA THR A 181 6.49 -0.99 9.45
C THR A 181 7.03 -1.45 10.81
N LYS A 182 7.13 -2.77 11.05
CA LYS A 182 7.72 -3.30 12.28
C LYS A 182 9.21 -3.00 12.38
N ILE A 183 9.95 -3.12 11.27
CA ILE A 183 11.38 -2.79 11.20
C ILE A 183 11.59 -1.31 11.52
N ASP A 184 10.81 -0.41 10.91
CA ASP A 184 10.89 1.02 11.17
C ASP A 184 10.61 1.35 12.65
N ALA A 185 9.60 0.72 13.24
CA ALA A 185 9.30 0.88 14.66
C ALA A 185 10.45 0.40 15.57
N VAL A 186 11.13 -0.69 15.22
CA VAL A 186 12.30 -1.19 15.95
C VAL A 186 13.47 -0.22 15.80
N ASN A 187 13.74 0.28 14.61
CA ASN A 187 14.78 1.26 14.34
C ASN A 187 14.57 2.55 15.13
N GLN A 188 13.34 3.07 15.17
CA GLN A 188 13.00 4.26 15.96
C GLN A 188 13.21 4.03 17.46
N ARG A 189 12.84 2.87 17.98
CA ARG A 189 13.11 2.53 19.39
C ARG A 189 14.61 2.46 19.68
N ALA A 190 15.40 1.89 18.77
CA ALA A 190 16.86 1.83 18.93
C ALA A 190 17.47 3.24 18.92
N LEU A 191 17.06 4.12 18.02
CA LEU A 191 17.52 5.52 17.98
C LEU A 191 17.18 6.27 19.26
N ASN A 192 15.96 6.11 19.76
CA ASN A 192 15.51 6.74 21.00
C ASN A 192 16.32 6.22 22.22
N ALA A 193 16.62 4.91 22.26
CA ALA A 193 17.44 4.34 23.31
C ALA A 193 18.89 4.86 23.29
N VAL A 194 19.47 5.03 22.10
CA VAL A 194 20.82 5.63 21.94
C VAL A 194 20.81 7.08 22.40
N ALA A 195 19.80 7.87 22.02
CA ALA A 195 19.68 9.26 22.45
C ALA A 195 19.53 9.40 23.98
N ALA A 196 18.74 8.53 24.61
CA ALA A 196 18.60 8.47 26.06
C ALA A 196 19.93 8.14 26.74
N ALA A 197 20.64 7.12 26.26
CA ALA A 197 21.95 6.74 26.82
C ALA A 197 22.99 7.88 26.67
N GLN A 198 22.99 8.61 25.57
CA GLN A 198 23.85 9.79 25.38
C GLN A 198 23.50 10.90 26.35
N SER A 199 22.21 11.17 26.58
CA SER A 199 21.76 12.15 27.56
C SER A 199 22.20 11.80 28.99
N GLU A 200 22.03 10.53 29.39
CA GLU A 200 22.48 10.05 30.70
C GLU A 200 24.00 10.14 30.86
N ALA A 201 24.75 9.79 29.80
CA ALA A 201 26.20 9.91 29.82
C ALA A 201 26.68 11.38 29.97
N SER A 202 25.99 12.33 29.31
CA SER A 202 26.30 13.76 29.47
C SER A 202 25.99 14.27 30.88
N ALA A 203 24.82 13.90 31.41
CA ALA A 203 24.43 14.27 32.78
C ALA A 203 25.41 13.69 33.81
N ALA A 204 25.89 12.46 33.65
CA ALA A 204 26.90 11.87 34.53
C ALA A 204 28.25 12.61 34.46
N ARG A 205 28.67 13.06 33.26
CA ARG A 205 29.88 13.90 33.10
C ARG A 205 29.74 15.24 33.82
N ASP A 206 28.59 15.91 33.67
CA ASP A 206 28.32 17.19 34.29
C ASP A 206 28.28 17.07 35.82
N ALA A 207 27.67 16.00 36.34
CA ALA A 207 27.67 15.71 37.77
C ALA A 207 29.10 15.48 38.30
N LYS A 208 29.94 14.73 37.59
CA LYS A 208 31.34 14.51 37.91
C LYS A 208 32.14 15.83 37.94
N ASN A 209 31.95 16.68 36.92
CA ASN A 209 32.63 17.96 36.82
C ASN A 209 32.23 18.88 37.97
N SER A 210 30.95 18.93 38.31
CA SER A 210 30.41 19.72 39.42
C SER A 210 30.96 19.23 40.76
N ALA A 211 31.03 17.93 40.99
CA ALA A 211 31.62 17.34 42.20
C ALA A 211 33.11 17.67 42.32
N SER A 212 33.85 17.62 41.21
CA SER A 212 35.27 17.97 41.16
C SER A 212 35.51 19.44 41.50
N ALA A 213 34.68 20.36 40.95
CA ALA A 213 34.71 21.79 41.23
C ALA A 213 34.42 22.09 42.73
N ALA A 214 33.40 21.43 43.30
CA ALA A 214 33.06 21.55 44.70
C ALA A 214 34.22 21.07 45.62
N MET A 215 34.89 19.99 45.26
CA MET A 215 36.07 19.47 46.00
C MET A 215 37.22 20.48 45.99
N VAL A 216 37.53 21.07 44.84
CA VAL A 216 38.58 22.11 44.74
C VAL A 216 38.23 23.33 45.60
N LEU A 217 37.00 23.81 45.57
CA LEU A 217 36.57 24.92 46.42
C LEU A 217 36.65 24.59 47.90
N ALA A 218 36.33 23.36 48.32
CA ALA A 218 36.45 22.91 49.70
C ALA A 218 37.90 22.91 50.15
N ILE A 219 38.83 22.43 49.32
CA ILE A 219 40.28 22.46 49.63
C ILE A 219 40.80 23.89 49.79
N ILE A 220 40.39 24.80 48.90
CA ILE A 220 40.75 26.22 48.98
C ILE A 220 40.22 26.83 50.27
N ALA A 221 38.97 26.57 50.64
CA ALA A 221 38.36 27.08 51.88
C ALA A 221 39.09 26.58 53.12
N ILE A 222 39.49 25.31 53.17
CA ILE A 222 40.27 24.75 54.26
C ILE A 222 41.65 25.43 54.35
N ALA A 223 42.32 25.64 53.23
CA ALA A 223 43.63 26.29 53.18
C ALA A 223 43.52 27.75 53.71
N ILE A 224 42.51 28.47 53.30
CA ILE A 224 42.25 29.85 53.80
C ILE A 224 42.01 29.85 55.35
N ALA A 225 41.18 28.89 55.80
CA ALA A 225 40.87 28.81 57.26
C ALA A 225 42.15 28.51 58.10
N VAL A 226 43.01 27.62 57.58
CA VAL A 226 44.32 27.31 58.24
C VAL A 226 45.21 28.55 58.28
N LEU A 227 45.33 29.30 57.18
CA LEU A 227 46.13 30.51 57.10
C LEU A 227 45.60 31.61 58.05
N LEU A 228 44.30 31.79 58.08
CA LEU A 228 43.70 32.78 59.05
C LEU A 228 43.90 32.39 60.54
N SER A 229 43.82 31.06 60.80
CA SER A 229 44.09 30.54 62.14
C SER A 229 45.53 30.76 62.56
N ALA A 230 46.51 30.53 61.71
CA ALA A 230 47.92 30.73 61.90
C ALA A 230 48.23 32.24 62.12
N PHE A 231 47.58 33.12 61.29
CA PHE A 231 47.73 34.55 61.43
C PHE A 231 47.18 35.11 62.78
N ASN A 232 46.01 34.64 63.19
CA ASN A 232 45.43 34.99 64.47
C ASN A 232 46.29 34.55 65.66
N LEU A 233 46.89 33.32 65.55
CA LEU A 233 47.80 32.86 66.59
C LEU A 233 49.08 33.69 66.67
N ALA A 234 49.65 34.07 65.51
CA ALA A 234 50.82 34.96 65.47
C ALA A 234 50.55 36.33 66.07
N ILE A 235 49.38 36.92 65.80
CA ILE A 235 48.99 38.21 66.48
C ILE A 235 48.78 38.02 67.94
N GLY A 236 48.15 36.95 68.38
CA GLY A 236 47.95 36.66 69.83
C GLY A 236 49.25 36.47 70.57
N LEU A 237 50.26 35.83 69.97
CA LEU A 237 51.57 35.69 70.58
C LEU A 237 52.36 37.01 70.64
N ARG A 238 52.17 37.88 69.65
CA ARG A 238 52.80 39.23 69.63
C ARG A 238 52.26 40.09 70.71
N ARG A 239 50.95 40.10 70.98
CA ARG A 239 50.26 40.84 72.02
C ARG A 239 50.68 40.40 73.51
N ARG A 240 51.16 39.19 73.67
CA ARG A 240 51.61 38.69 74.97
C ARG A 240 53.06 39.04 75.28
N ARG A 241 53.83 39.62 74.32
CA ARG A 241 55.24 40.04 74.50
C ARG A 241 55.40 41.53 74.68
N THR A 242 54.33 42.35 74.61
CA THR A 242 54.25 43.73 75.00
C THR A 242 53.55 43.86 76.33
#